data_52135664bbeab0e5f1f87674ee459550
#
_entry.id   52135664bbeab0e5f1f87674ee459550
#
_cell.length_a   1.000
_cell.length_b   1.000
_cell.length_c   1.000
_cell.angle_alpha   90.00
_cell.angle_beta   90.00
_cell.angle_gamma   90.00
#
_symmetry.space_group_name_H-M   'P 1'
#
loop_
_entity.id
_entity.type
_entity.pdbx_description
1 polymer ?
#
loop_
_entity_poly.entity_id
_entity_poly.type
_entity_poly.pdbx_seq_one_letter_code
_entity_poly.pdbx_strand_id
1 'polypeptide(L)'
;MNIIRVLKKSIREYKRDSILTPVLVAFEALVECIIPLMVANLVNRMQNGCDLSVIMKYGVILIIMACFSLLFGALAGIKAANASAGFGKNLRKDLFVAVQNFSFENIDRFSASSLVTRMTTDVTNVQMAYMMIIRTVVRAPLMLIFSLVMGFIMGGRLALIFLFTIPVLGIGLGLVIKKTMPLFRKVFKKYDNLNNSVQENINGIRVVKSFVREDFEMKKFNEAAEDVCADFTKAEKILALNNPMMQFCLYVVMIFVLTFGSYLVVNFGGAIIQVGQLSSLLTYSFQILMSLMMLSMIFVMVTISIESCERIVAVLEEKRTISNPENPIYEVNDGSIDFDNVSFKYSKRADRYALENINLHIKSGQTIGILGGTGSSKTSLVNLISRLYDVTEGEVKVAGVDVRDYDLVTLRDAVSVVLQKNVLFSGSIKDNLRWGNKDATDEEIEEACHLACADEFIEQFPDKYDTHIEQGGTNVSGGQKQRLCIARALLKKPKILILDDSTSAVDTKTDAIIRDGFKKFIPETTKIIIAQRVSSVQDADQIIIMNNGSIEAIGTHDELLASNPIYQEVYYSQNKGGKQDEK
;
A
#
# COMPACT_ATOMS: atom_id res chain seq x y z
N MET A 1 -13.82 13.19 8.72
CA MET A 1 -13.68 11.72 8.59
C MET A 1 -13.16 11.16 9.91
N ASN A 2 -13.79 10.15 10.48
CA ASN A 2 -13.41 9.68 11.82
C ASN A 2 -12.39 8.52 11.70
N ILE A 3 -11.11 8.86 11.40
CA ILE A 3 -10.00 7.93 11.19
C ILE A 3 -9.97 6.84 12.27
N ILE A 4 -10.11 7.25 13.54
CA ILE A 4 -10.09 6.33 14.69
C ILE A 4 -11.22 5.31 14.61
N ARG A 5 -12.42 5.70 14.13
CA ARG A 5 -13.57 4.80 14.02
C ARG A 5 -13.33 3.69 12.98
N VAL A 6 -12.66 4.02 11.87
CA VAL A 6 -12.35 3.06 10.82
C VAL A 6 -11.27 2.09 11.29
N LEU A 7 -10.15 2.62 11.79
CA LEU A 7 -9.01 1.80 12.22
C LEU A 7 -9.35 0.90 13.42
N LYS A 8 -10.22 1.36 14.33
CA LYS A 8 -10.67 0.55 15.48
C LYS A 8 -11.33 -0.77 15.08
N LYS A 9 -11.93 -0.86 13.88
CA LYS A 9 -12.54 -2.09 13.39
C LYS A 9 -11.52 -3.22 13.21
N SER A 10 -10.26 -2.90 12.93
CA SER A 10 -9.19 -3.89 12.72
C SER A 10 -8.55 -4.41 14.02
N ILE A 11 -8.97 -3.92 15.20
CA ILE A 11 -8.47 -4.43 16.49
C ILE A 11 -9.00 -5.84 16.79
N ARG A 12 -10.29 -6.11 16.52
CA ARG A 12 -10.95 -7.43 16.63
C ARG A 12 -10.57 -8.22 17.89
N GLU A 13 -9.97 -9.40 17.72
CA GLU A 13 -9.58 -10.34 18.78
C GLU A 13 -8.54 -9.76 19.76
N TYR A 14 -7.78 -8.75 19.36
CA TYR A 14 -6.74 -8.13 20.19
C TYR A 14 -7.27 -7.02 21.12
N LYS A 15 -8.60 -6.84 21.19
CA LYS A 15 -9.24 -5.82 22.06
C LYS A 15 -8.88 -6.00 23.54
N ARG A 16 -8.78 -7.25 24.01
CA ARG A 16 -8.43 -7.55 25.40
C ARG A 16 -6.99 -7.10 25.72
N ASP A 17 -6.04 -7.42 24.87
CA ASP A 17 -4.64 -7.02 25.07
C ASP A 17 -4.46 -5.51 24.94
N SER A 18 -5.22 -4.86 24.07
CA SER A 18 -5.25 -3.40 23.91
C SER A 18 -5.77 -2.65 25.13
N ILE A 19 -6.70 -3.24 25.92
CA ILE A 19 -7.23 -2.66 27.16
C ILE A 19 -6.33 -3.01 28.34
N LEU A 20 -5.79 -4.22 28.40
CA LEU A 20 -4.91 -4.63 29.50
C LEU A 20 -3.60 -3.85 29.51
N THR A 21 -3.05 -3.49 28.35
CA THR A 21 -1.78 -2.75 28.27
C THR A 21 -1.83 -1.43 29.05
N PRO A 22 -2.77 -0.49 28.83
CA PRO A 22 -2.88 0.73 29.61
C PRO A 22 -3.04 0.50 31.12
N VAL A 23 -3.79 -0.53 31.51
CA VAL A 23 -4.01 -0.89 32.91
C VAL A 23 -2.70 -1.33 33.56
N LEU A 24 -1.96 -2.24 32.91
CA LEU A 24 -0.65 -2.71 33.43
C LEU A 24 0.37 -1.58 33.50
N VAL A 25 0.39 -0.69 32.49
CA VAL A 25 1.23 0.52 32.47
C VAL A 25 0.89 1.46 33.62
N ALA A 26 -0.39 1.61 33.98
CA ALA A 26 -0.82 2.43 35.11
C ALA A 26 -0.30 1.86 36.45
N PHE A 27 -0.35 0.54 36.64
CA PHE A 27 0.24 -0.12 37.80
C PHE A 27 1.76 -0.01 37.84
N GLU A 28 2.46 -0.18 36.71
CA GLU A 28 3.89 0.05 36.57
C GLU A 28 4.25 1.47 37.02
N ALA A 29 3.60 2.50 36.47
CA ALA A 29 3.82 3.89 36.79
C ALA A 29 3.56 4.21 38.28
N LEU A 30 2.50 3.63 38.84
CA LEU A 30 2.18 3.80 40.28
C LEU A 30 3.28 3.25 41.16
N VAL A 31 3.74 2.02 40.92
CA VAL A 31 4.83 1.38 41.69
C VAL A 31 6.12 2.19 41.55
N GLU A 32 6.48 2.64 40.36
CA GLU A 32 7.66 3.47 40.10
C GLU A 32 7.61 4.81 40.85
N CYS A 33 6.43 5.40 41.02
CA CYS A 33 6.28 6.64 41.79
C CYS A 33 6.29 6.41 43.33
N ILE A 34 6.01 5.20 43.81
CA ILE A 34 6.08 4.87 45.27
C ILE A 34 7.53 4.55 45.69
N ILE A 35 8.39 4.03 44.81
CA ILE A 35 9.77 3.68 45.15
C ILE A 35 10.55 4.86 45.77
N PRO A 36 10.56 6.09 45.21
CA PRO A 36 11.27 7.23 45.82
C PRO A 36 10.72 7.60 47.23
N LEU A 37 9.41 7.42 47.46
CA LEU A 37 8.81 7.60 48.78
C LEU A 37 9.39 6.62 49.82
N MET A 38 9.52 5.35 49.44
CA MET A 38 10.10 4.32 50.34
C MET A 38 11.58 4.57 50.59
N VAL A 39 12.33 5.01 49.57
CA VAL A 39 13.72 5.43 49.71
C VAL A 39 13.83 6.64 50.66
N ALA A 40 12.97 7.64 50.55
CA ALA A 40 12.92 8.77 51.44
C ALA A 40 12.71 8.35 52.92
N ASN A 41 11.76 7.47 53.13
CA ASN A 41 11.47 6.94 54.47
C ASN A 41 12.65 6.15 55.05
N LEU A 42 13.33 5.38 54.24
CA LEU A 42 14.55 4.66 54.66
C LEU A 42 15.67 5.65 55.06
N VAL A 43 15.96 6.64 54.19
CA VAL A 43 17.01 7.65 54.45
C VAL A 43 16.71 8.42 55.73
N ASN A 44 15.47 8.85 55.94
CA ASN A 44 15.08 9.55 57.16
C ASN A 44 15.23 8.72 58.42
N ARG A 45 14.91 7.41 58.37
CA ARG A 45 15.13 6.49 59.50
C ARG A 45 16.62 6.24 59.77
N MET A 46 17.42 6.12 58.72
CA MET A 46 18.89 5.97 58.87
C MET A 46 19.50 7.21 59.53
N GLN A 47 19.07 8.43 59.14
CA GLN A 47 19.53 9.67 59.73
C GLN A 47 19.20 9.77 61.24
N ASN A 48 18.03 9.27 61.63
CA ASN A 48 17.59 9.26 63.03
C ASN A 48 18.17 8.10 63.89
N GLY A 49 19.05 7.28 63.33
CA GLY A 49 19.60 6.11 63.94
C GLY A 49 18.62 4.95 63.97
N CYS A 50 18.82 3.96 63.12
CA CYS A 50 17.95 2.77 63.07
C CYS A 50 18.78 1.46 63.12
N ASP A 51 18.15 0.41 63.61
CA ASP A 51 18.74 -0.92 63.62
C ASP A 51 18.89 -1.48 62.22
N LEU A 52 19.90 -2.35 62.03
CA LEU A 52 20.14 -3.06 60.78
C LEU A 52 18.87 -3.81 60.31
N SER A 53 18.06 -4.31 61.23
CA SER A 53 16.78 -5.00 60.94
C SER A 53 15.79 -4.13 60.18
N VAL A 54 15.77 -2.82 60.44
CA VAL A 54 14.89 -1.85 59.72
C VAL A 54 15.40 -1.63 58.30
N ILE A 55 16.73 -1.47 58.15
CA ILE A 55 17.35 -1.32 56.83
C ILE A 55 17.04 -2.54 55.96
N MET A 56 17.20 -3.75 56.51
CA MET A 56 16.89 -4.99 55.82
C MET A 56 15.41 -5.10 55.42
N LYS A 57 14.49 -4.69 56.28
CA LYS A 57 13.05 -4.67 55.96
C LYS A 57 12.75 -3.76 54.78
N TYR A 58 13.25 -2.52 54.76
CA TYR A 58 13.08 -1.60 53.64
C TYR A 58 13.76 -2.11 52.36
N GLY A 59 14.96 -2.74 52.50
CA GLY A 59 15.64 -3.36 51.36
C GLY A 59 14.79 -4.45 50.71
N VAL A 60 14.19 -5.34 51.50
CA VAL A 60 13.30 -6.38 51.01
C VAL A 60 12.06 -5.78 50.36
N ILE A 61 11.45 -4.76 50.96
CA ILE A 61 10.28 -4.07 50.38
C ILE A 61 10.63 -3.44 49.00
N LEU A 62 11.77 -2.76 48.89
CA LEU A 62 12.24 -2.15 47.66
C LEU A 62 12.52 -3.19 46.55
N ILE A 63 13.10 -4.34 46.93
CA ILE A 63 13.31 -5.46 45.98
C ILE A 63 11.96 -5.99 45.49
N ILE A 64 11.00 -6.22 46.37
CA ILE A 64 9.66 -6.68 46.03
C ILE A 64 8.98 -5.66 45.07
N MET A 65 9.05 -4.37 45.37
CA MET A 65 8.50 -3.33 44.54
C MET A 65 9.18 -3.28 43.17
N ALA A 66 10.50 -3.39 43.09
CA ALA A 66 11.25 -3.49 41.85
C ALA A 66 10.81 -4.71 41.01
N CYS A 67 10.60 -5.86 41.66
CA CYS A 67 10.08 -7.06 41.01
C CYS A 67 8.66 -6.86 40.47
N PHE A 68 7.78 -6.17 41.21
CA PHE A 68 6.45 -5.83 40.71
C PHE A 68 6.49 -4.84 39.53
N SER A 69 7.34 -3.81 39.60
CA SER A 69 7.54 -2.88 38.50
C SER A 69 7.99 -3.60 37.22
N LEU A 70 9.01 -4.48 37.38
CA LEU A 70 9.49 -5.33 36.27
C LEU A 70 8.38 -6.23 35.71
N LEU A 71 7.61 -6.88 36.59
CA LEU A 71 6.53 -7.77 36.17
C LEU A 71 5.46 -7.03 35.39
N PHE A 72 4.96 -5.88 35.90
CA PHE A 72 3.96 -5.09 35.23
C PHE A 72 4.50 -4.50 33.91
N GLY A 73 5.73 -4.01 33.88
CA GLY A 73 6.38 -3.49 32.68
C GLY A 73 6.59 -4.57 31.61
N ALA A 74 7.03 -5.77 32.01
CA ALA A 74 7.20 -6.91 31.10
C ALA A 74 5.84 -7.38 30.53
N LEU A 75 4.84 -7.56 31.38
CA LEU A 75 3.49 -7.95 30.96
C LEU A 75 2.86 -6.89 30.05
N ALA A 76 3.00 -5.60 30.38
CA ALA A 76 2.54 -4.50 29.55
C ALA A 76 3.23 -4.52 28.18
N GLY A 77 4.55 -4.77 28.15
CA GLY A 77 5.32 -4.89 26.92
C GLY A 77 4.85 -6.05 26.02
N ILE A 78 4.67 -7.24 26.60
CA ILE A 78 4.17 -8.42 25.88
C ILE A 78 2.77 -8.16 25.32
N LYS A 79 1.85 -7.60 26.13
CA LYS A 79 0.49 -7.30 25.72
C LYS A 79 0.44 -6.22 24.62
N ALA A 80 1.27 -5.18 24.75
CA ALA A 80 1.40 -4.14 23.73
C ALA A 80 1.92 -4.69 22.39
N ALA A 81 2.94 -5.55 22.45
CA ALA A 81 3.49 -6.20 21.27
C ALA A 81 2.45 -7.08 20.56
N ASN A 82 1.74 -7.92 21.31
CA ASN A 82 0.68 -8.76 20.77
C ASN A 82 -0.46 -7.92 20.16
N ALA A 83 -0.92 -6.89 20.85
CA ALA A 83 -1.98 -6.02 20.38
C ALA A 83 -1.58 -5.27 19.11
N SER A 84 -0.36 -4.71 19.05
CA SER A 84 0.10 -3.95 17.90
C SER A 84 0.40 -4.82 16.68
N ALA A 85 1.06 -5.97 16.88
CA ALA A 85 1.33 -6.91 15.81
C ALA A 85 0.03 -7.50 15.23
N GLY A 86 -0.90 -7.87 16.11
CA GLY A 86 -2.23 -8.35 15.71
C GLY A 86 -3.06 -7.32 14.99
N PHE A 87 -3.05 -6.08 15.46
CA PHE A 87 -3.68 -4.96 14.76
C PHE A 87 -3.09 -4.76 13.36
N GLY A 88 -1.75 -4.74 13.23
CA GLY A 88 -1.07 -4.63 11.95
C GLY A 88 -1.39 -5.79 10.99
N LYS A 89 -1.47 -7.03 11.50
CA LYS A 89 -1.91 -8.20 10.74
C LYS A 89 -3.33 -8.00 10.17
N ASN A 90 -4.26 -7.63 11.04
CA ASN A 90 -5.66 -7.44 10.64
C ASN A 90 -5.81 -6.28 9.64
N LEU A 91 -5.09 -5.19 9.85
CA LEU A 91 -5.11 -4.03 8.96
C LEU A 91 -4.58 -4.37 7.56
N ARG A 92 -3.49 -5.15 7.45
CA ARG A 92 -2.99 -5.66 6.16
C ARG A 92 -4.01 -6.55 5.47
N LYS A 93 -4.67 -7.44 6.25
CA LYS A 93 -5.74 -8.29 5.72
C LYS A 93 -6.91 -7.45 5.19
N ASP A 94 -7.35 -6.45 5.95
CA ASP A 94 -8.49 -5.60 5.56
C ASP A 94 -8.17 -4.80 4.29
N LEU A 95 -6.95 -4.24 4.19
CA LEU A 95 -6.48 -3.56 2.98
C LEU A 95 -6.40 -4.51 1.79
N PHE A 96 -5.84 -5.72 1.98
CA PHE A 96 -5.74 -6.70 0.92
C PHE A 96 -7.12 -7.09 0.39
N VAL A 97 -8.08 -7.37 1.28
CA VAL A 97 -9.47 -7.69 0.91
C VAL A 97 -10.13 -6.51 0.21
N ALA A 98 -9.90 -5.28 0.65
CA ALA A 98 -10.43 -4.09 0.00
C ALA A 98 -9.89 -3.96 -1.44
N VAL A 99 -8.57 -4.11 -1.63
CA VAL A 99 -7.93 -4.04 -2.96
C VAL A 99 -8.39 -5.17 -3.88
N GLN A 100 -8.56 -6.41 -3.38
CA GLN A 100 -9.09 -7.52 -4.17
C GLN A 100 -10.52 -7.28 -4.65
N ASN A 101 -11.26 -6.46 -3.93
CA ASN A 101 -12.63 -6.11 -4.27
C ASN A 101 -12.76 -4.84 -5.13
N PHE A 102 -11.67 -4.15 -5.44
CA PHE A 102 -11.68 -2.94 -6.26
C PHE A 102 -12.04 -3.26 -7.72
N SER A 103 -12.74 -2.33 -8.36
CA SER A 103 -12.87 -2.28 -9.81
C SER A 103 -11.60 -1.68 -10.42
N PHE A 104 -11.43 -1.80 -11.72
CA PHE A 104 -10.28 -1.23 -12.43
C PHE A 104 -10.18 0.29 -12.24
N GLU A 105 -11.31 1.00 -12.28
CA GLU A 105 -11.37 2.45 -12.01
C GLU A 105 -10.78 2.81 -10.62
N ASN A 106 -11.06 2.00 -9.58
CA ASN A 106 -10.47 2.23 -8.25
C ASN A 106 -8.95 1.98 -8.27
N ILE A 107 -8.48 0.91 -8.97
CA ILE A 107 -7.05 0.58 -9.08
C ILE A 107 -6.30 1.68 -9.83
N ASP A 108 -6.85 2.20 -10.93
CA ASP A 108 -6.25 3.29 -11.71
C ASP A 108 -6.09 4.55 -10.87
N ARG A 109 -7.06 4.85 -9.99
CA ARG A 109 -7.02 6.01 -9.10
C ARG A 109 -5.89 5.93 -8.08
N PHE A 110 -5.60 4.75 -7.52
CA PHE A 110 -4.62 4.60 -6.44
C PHE A 110 -3.21 4.26 -6.91
N SER A 111 -3.00 3.77 -8.10
CA SER A 111 -1.80 3.13 -8.63
C SER A 111 -1.32 1.91 -7.81
N ALA A 112 -0.74 0.92 -8.48
CA ALA A 112 -0.27 -0.31 -7.82
C ALA A 112 0.87 -0.05 -6.82
N SER A 113 1.83 0.83 -7.15
CA SER A 113 2.95 1.18 -6.28
C SER A 113 2.48 1.86 -4.98
N SER A 114 1.49 2.77 -5.09
CA SER A 114 0.90 3.42 -3.91
C SER A 114 0.17 2.43 -3.01
N LEU A 115 -0.55 1.46 -3.56
CA LEU A 115 -1.22 0.41 -2.78
C LEU A 115 -0.23 -0.48 -2.04
N VAL A 116 0.89 -0.86 -2.68
CA VAL A 116 1.97 -1.62 -2.04
C VAL A 116 2.56 -0.83 -0.86
N THR A 117 2.87 0.45 -1.04
CA THR A 117 3.39 1.32 0.03
C THR A 117 2.43 1.41 1.22
N ARG A 118 1.11 1.50 0.96
CA ARG A 118 0.09 1.53 2.02
C ARG A 118 0.01 0.23 2.79
N MET A 119 0.12 -0.93 2.12
CA MET A 119 0.10 -2.25 2.78
C MET A 119 1.39 -2.59 3.53
N THR A 120 2.51 -1.97 3.20
CA THR A 120 3.81 -2.22 3.83
C THR A 120 4.20 -1.12 4.81
N THR A 121 4.70 -0.01 4.31
CA THR A 121 5.28 1.09 5.11
C THR A 121 4.22 1.79 5.96
N ASP A 122 3.08 2.18 5.36
CA ASP A 122 2.04 2.90 6.10
C ASP A 122 1.43 2.05 7.22
N VAL A 123 1.15 0.77 6.97
CA VAL A 123 0.66 -0.13 8.02
C VAL A 123 1.70 -0.28 9.13
N THR A 124 3.00 -0.35 8.82
CA THR A 124 4.06 -0.43 9.83
C THR A 124 4.12 0.85 10.68
N ASN A 125 4.01 2.02 10.07
CA ASN A 125 3.95 3.31 10.78
C ASN A 125 2.75 3.38 11.72
N VAL A 126 1.57 2.98 11.24
CA VAL A 126 0.33 2.98 12.03
C VAL A 126 0.38 1.92 13.15
N GLN A 127 1.00 0.77 12.90
CA GLN A 127 1.24 -0.27 13.91
C GLN A 127 2.15 0.23 15.05
N MET A 128 3.25 0.93 14.70
CA MET A 128 4.15 1.53 15.69
C MET A 128 3.45 2.64 16.50
N ALA A 129 2.71 3.52 15.81
CA ALA A 129 1.92 4.55 16.47
C ALA A 129 0.88 3.95 17.43
N TYR A 130 0.21 2.88 17.03
CA TYR A 130 -0.75 2.18 17.87
C TYR A 130 -0.10 1.61 19.14
N MET A 131 1.06 0.98 19.02
CA MET A 131 1.82 0.50 20.17
C MET A 131 2.21 1.64 21.12
N MET A 132 2.67 2.78 20.56
CA MET A 132 2.99 3.97 21.36
C MET A 132 1.76 4.56 22.05
N ILE A 133 0.62 4.58 21.37
CA ILE A 133 -0.64 5.10 21.95
C ILE A 133 -1.08 4.27 23.15
N ILE A 134 -1.12 2.94 23.04
CA ILE A 134 -1.61 2.09 24.13
C ILE A 134 -0.64 1.96 25.30
N ARG A 135 0.66 2.24 25.12
CA ARG A 135 1.70 2.13 26.14
C ARG A 135 2.21 3.50 26.58
N THR A 136 2.84 4.26 25.69
CA THR A 136 3.62 5.44 26.05
C THR A 136 2.75 6.68 26.26
N VAL A 137 1.69 6.86 25.43
CA VAL A 137 0.72 7.97 25.60
C VAL A 137 -0.04 7.85 26.93
N VAL A 138 -0.21 6.63 27.47
CA VAL A 138 -0.82 6.42 28.78
C VAL A 138 0.20 6.61 29.89
N ARG A 139 1.42 6.06 29.72
CA ARG A 139 2.48 6.14 30.75
C ARG A 139 2.93 7.57 31.05
N ALA A 140 3.22 8.37 30.02
CA ALA A 140 3.82 9.68 30.22
C ALA A 140 2.93 10.66 31.00
N PRO A 141 1.61 10.83 30.73
CA PRO A 141 0.75 11.65 31.55
C PRO A 141 0.56 11.10 32.98
N LEU A 142 0.45 9.78 33.15
CA LEU A 142 0.30 9.18 34.47
C LEU A 142 1.56 9.40 35.32
N MET A 143 2.75 9.19 34.76
CA MET A 143 4.03 9.48 35.43
C MET A 143 4.13 10.96 35.81
N LEU A 144 3.73 11.86 34.89
CA LEU A 144 3.73 13.31 35.18
C LEU A 144 2.81 13.65 36.37
N ILE A 145 1.55 13.14 36.32
CA ILE A 145 0.57 13.41 37.38
C ILE A 145 1.01 12.80 38.72
N PHE A 146 1.38 11.53 38.73
CA PHE A 146 1.79 10.84 39.96
C PHE A 146 3.05 11.45 40.56
N SER A 147 4.09 11.74 39.74
CA SER A 147 5.32 12.38 40.20
C SER A 147 5.08 13.81 40.71
N LEU A 148 4.16 14.55 40.09
CA LEU A 148 3.77 15.88 40.54
C LEU A 148 3.05 15.82 41.92
N VAL A 149 2.06 14.95 42.06
CA VAL A 149 1.32 14.73 43.31
C VAL A 149 2.29 14.31 44.44
N MET A 150 3.17 13.35 44.15
CA MET A 150 4.17 12.87 45.13
C MET A 150 5.20 13.95 45.46
N GLY A 151 5.59 14.76 44.47
CA GLY A 151 6.46 15.93 44.66
C GLY A 151 5.85 16.94 45.61
N PHE A 152 4.55 17.22 45.55
CA PHE A 152 3.84 18.10 46.50
C PHE A 152 3.70 17.46 47.90
N ILE A 153 3.44 16.15 47.97
CA ILE A 153 3.36 15.44 49.27
C ILE A 153 4.70 15.46 49.98
N MET A 154 5.82 15.24 49.25
CA MET A 154 7.15 15.18 49.83
C MET A 154 7.81 16.53 50.04
N GLY A 155 7.67 17.44 49.08
CA GLY A 155 8.38 18.74 49.06
C GLY A 155 7.58 19.91 49.60
N GLY A 156 6.26 19.75 49.82
CA GLY A 156 5.39 20.82 50.29
C GLY A 156 5.57 22.12 49.44
N ARG A 157 5.98 23.20 50.11
CA ARG A 157 6.18 24.51 49.44
C ARG A 157 7.34 24.51 48.43
N LEU A 158 8.36 23.62 48.58
CA LEU A 158 9.45 23.53 47.60
C LEU A 158 8.96 22.99 46.25
N ALA A 159 7.89 22.18 46.25
CA ALA A 159 7.31 21.67 45.00
C ALA A 159 6.66 22.76 44.12
N LEU A 160 6.46 23.98 44.64
CA LEU A 160 5.97 25.11 43.84
C LEU A 160 6.90 25.43 42.65
N ILE A 161 8.18 25.05 42.70
CA ILE A 161 9.11 25.19 41.57
C ILE A 161 8.58 24.47 40.32
N PHE A 162 7.84 23.35 40.47
CA PHE A 162 7.27 22.60 39.35
C PHE A 162 6.18 23.40 38.63
N LEU A 163 5.40 24.23 39.34
CA LEU A 163 4.39 25.11 38.73
C LEU A 163 5.02 26.17 37.81
N PHE A 164 6.29 26.51 38.03
CA PHE A 164 7.05 27.40 37.17
C PHE A 164 7.76 26.63 36.04
N THR A 165 8.40 25.52 36.37
CA THR A 165 9.28 24.80 35.44
C THR A 165 8.49 24.03 34.37
N ILE A 166 7.33 23.45 34.75
CA ILE A 166 6.47 22.72 33.80
C ILE A 166 5.96 23.63 32.66
N PRO A 167 5.36 24.80 32.93
CA PRO A 167 4.96 25.73 31.86
C PRO A 167 6.14 26.21 31.02
N VAL A 168 7.26 26.56 31.64
CA VAL A 168 8.45 27.03 30.89
C VAL A 168 8.93 25.97 29.93
N LEU A 169 9.13 24.74 30.38
CA LEU A 169 9.54 23.64 29.53
C LEU A 169 8.44 23.29 28.50
N GLY A 170 7.18 23.23 28.91
CA GLY A 170 6.05 22.94 28.04
C GLY A 170 5.89 23.96 26.89
N ILE A 171 6.01 25.24 27.19
CA ILE A 171 5.98 26.32 26.18
C ILE A 171 7.21 26.18 25.25
N GLY A 172 8.39 25.96 25.82
CA GLY A 172 9.62 25.76 25.05
C GLY A 172 9.51 24.59 24.07
N LEU A 173 9.08 23.42 24.54
CA LEU A 173 8.85 22.23 23.71
C LEU A 173 7.76 22.49 22.66
N GLY A 174 6.66 23.17 23.03
CA GLY A 174 5.60 23.56 22.12
C GLY A 174 6.09 24.48 20.98
N LEU A 175 6.96 25.44 21.29
CA LEU A 175 7.57 26.30 20.29
C LEU A 175 8.52 25.55 19.35
N VAL A 176 9.30 24.62 19.88
CA VAL A 176 10.16 23.73 19.09
C VAL A 176 9.30 22.91 18.13
N ILE A 177 8.26 22.24 18.62
CA ILE A 177 7.32 21.45 17.79
C ILE A 177 6.70 22.33 16.71
N LYS A 178 6.15 23.51 17.07
CA LYS A 178 5.49 24.41 16.13
C LYS A 178 6.42 24.86 14.99
N LYS A 179 7.70 25.10 15.27
CA LYS A 179 8.69 25.49 14.26
C LYS A 179 9.22 24.31 13.44
N THR A 180 9.35 23.14 14.03
CA THR A 180 9.97 21.97 13.40
C THR A 180 9.00 21.21 12.48
N MET A 181 7.70 21.14 12.84
CA MET A 181 6.69 20.41 12.04
C MET A 181 6.57 20.85 10.57
N PRO A 182 6.47 22.16 10.24
CA PRO A 182 6.41 22.58 8.84
C PRO A 182 7.71 22.27 8.08
N LEU A 183 8.88 22.29 8.76
CA LEU A 183 10.16 21.92 8.16
C LEU A 183 10.18 20.42 7.83
N PHE A 184 9.77 19.55 8.73
CA PHE A 184 9.70 18.12 8.45
C PHE A 184 8.74 17.80 7.29
N ARG A 185 7.57 18.42 7.22
CA ARG A 185 6.66 18.25 6.07
C ARG A 185 7.35 18.63 4.75
N LYS A 186 8.13 19.70 4.74
CA LYS A 186 8.87 20.12 3.56
C LYS A 186 9.98 19.14 3.21
N VAL A 187 10.70 18.63 4.22
CA VAL A 187 11.74 17.60 4.06
C VAL A 187 11.16 16.32 3.48
N PHE A 188 10.05 15.81 4.02
CA PHE A 188 9.41 14.59 3.52
C PHE A 188 8.99 14.73 2.05
N LYS A 189 8.41 15.88 1.67
CA LYS A 189 8.06 16.13 0.27
C LYS A 189 9.29 16.13 -0.66
N LYS A 190 10.41 16.73 -0.22
CA LYS A 190 11.67 16.69 -0.98
C LYS A 190 12.27 15.29 -1.03
N TYR A 191 12.12 14.52 0.06
CA TYR A 191 12.58 13.15 0.13
C TYR A 191 11.81 12.22 -0.84
N ASP A 192 10.49 12.44 -0.98
CA ASP A 192 9.68 11.76 -1.98
C ASP A 192 10.16 12.07 -3.41
N ASN A 193 10.50 13.32 -3.70
CA ASN A 193 11.05 13.72 -4.99
C ASN A 193 12.42 13.08 -5.25
N LEU A 194 13.29 13.00 -4.23
CA LEU A 194 14.58 12.32 -4.31
C LEU A 194 14.39 10.83 -4.61
N ASN A 195 13.50 10.17 -3.88
CA ASN A 195 13.18 8.75 -4.09
C ASN A 195 12.64 8.49 -5.51
N ASN A 196 11.76 9.33 -6.02
CA ASN A 196 11.25 9.24 -7.38
C ASN A 196 12.38 9.37 -8.42
N SER A 197 13.30 10.32 -8.22
CA SER A 197 14.47 10.50 -9.09
C SER A 197 15.41 9.28 -9.07
N VAL A 198 15.64 8.70 -7.90
CA VAL A 198 16.44 7.46 -7.76
C VAL A 198 15.75 6.29 -8.46
N GLN A 199 14.44 6.14 -8.27
CA GLN A 199 13.67 5.07 -8.91
C GLN A 199 13.66 5.20 -10.44
N GLU A 200 13.50 6.43 -10.95
CA GLU A 200 13.58 6.74 -12.38
C GLU A 200 14.96 6.35 -12.94
N ASN A 201 16.03 6.75 -12.25
CA ASN A 201 17.41 6.43 -12.64
C ASN A 201 17.67 4.91 -12.65
N ILE A 202 17.28 4.20 -11.60
CA ILE A 202 17.46 2.73 -11.51
C ILE A 202 16.68 2.03 -12.61
N ASN A 203 15.44 2.42 -12.88
CA ASN A 203 14.62 1.86 -13.94
C ASN A 203 15.21 2.15 -15.33
N GLY A 204 15.77 3.35 -15.50
CA GLY A 204 16.41 3.83 -16.72
C GLY A 204 17.92 3.56 -16.81
N ILE A 205 18.51 2.76 -15.92
CA ILE A 205 19.98 2.64 -15.79
C ILE A 205 20.67 2.21 -17.09
N ARG A 206 20.02 1.36 -17.88
CA ARG A 206 20.54 0.93 -19.21
C ARG A 206 20.63 2.11 -20.17
N VAL A 207 19.66 3.04 -20.13
CA VAL A 207 19.66 4.26 -20.93
C VAL A 207 20.78 5.19 -20.45
N VAL A 208 20.88 5.44 -19.15
CA VAL A 208 21.95 6.24 -18.56
C VAL A 208 23.32 5.73 -19.00
N LYS A 209 23.54 4.40 -18.91
CA LYS A 209 24.79 3.76 -19.32
C LYS A 209 25.03 3.83 -20.83
N SER A 210 24.01 3.59 -21.66
CA SER A 210 24.17 3.59 -23.13
C SER A 210 24.43 4.99 -23.68
N PHE A 211 23.97 6.05 -23.02
CA PHE A 211 24.21 7.44 -23.41
C PHE A 211 25.34 8.12 -22.65
N VAL A 212 26.05 7.37 -21.77
CA VAL A 212 27.17 7.89 -20.95
C VAL A 212 26.77 9.16 -20.18
N ARG A 213 25.65 9.08 -19.44
CA ARG A 213 25.07 10.23 -18.72
C ARG A 213 25.17 10.09 -17.20
N GLU A 214 26.08 9.27 -16.69
CA GLU A 214 26.29 9.05 -15.26
C GLU A 214 26.60 10.34 -14.51
N ASP A 215 27.48 11.18 -15.04
CA ASP A 215 27.87 12.45 -14.38
C ASP A 215 26.70 13.43 -14.28
N PHE A 216 25.82 13.46 -15.29
CA PHE A 216 24.62 14.28 -15.27
C PHE A 216 23.64 13.80 -14.18
N GLU A 217 23.42 12.49 -14.11
CA GLU A 217 22.53 11.90 -13.09
C GLU A 217 23.11 12.03 -11.67
N MET A 218 24.42 11.88 -11.49
CA MET A 218 25.10 12.13 -10.21
C MET A 218 24.95 13.57 -9.77
N LYS A 219 25.08 14.54 -10.68
CA LYS A 219 24.87 15.96 -10.37
C LYS A 219 23.44 16.24 -9.95
N LYS A 220 22.45 15.73 -10.71
CA LYS A 220 21.02 15.84 -10.41
C LYS A 220 20.68 15.25 -9.04
N PHE A 221 21.23 14.07 -8.72
CA PHE A 221 21.07 13.43 -7.42
C PHE A 221 21.69 14.25 -6.29
N ASN A 222 22.92 14.74 -6.47
CA ASN A 222 23.64 15.52 -5.45
C ASN A 222 22.89 16.82 -5.13
N GLU A 223 22.38 17.55 -6.14
CA GLU A 223 21.58 18.76 -5.94
C GLU A 223 20.31 18.46 -5.12
N ALA A 224 19.60 17.38 -5.44
CA ALA A 224 18.41 16.96 -4.68
C ALA A 224 18.76 16.50 -3.26
N ALA A 225 19.86 15.78 -3.08
CA ALA A 225 20.34 15.31 -1.78
C ALA A 225 20.81 16.48 -0.88
N GLU A 226 21.53 17.48 -1.45
CA GLU A 226 21.94 18.69 -0.74
C GLU A 226 20.72 19.50 -0.27
N ASP A 227 19.70 19.61 -1.10
CA ASP A 227 18.44 20.29 -0.78
C ASP A 227 17.70 19.62 0.40
N VAL A 228 17.65 18.29 0.43
CA VAL A 228 17.11 17.52 1.55
C VAL A 228 17.97 17.73 2.79
N CYS A 229 19.29 17.60 2.67
CA CYS A 229 20.26 17.79 3.75
C CYS A 229 20.14 19.17 4.40
N ALA A 230 20.03 20.22 3.59
CA ALA A 230 19.92 21.61 4.09
C ALA A 230 18.65 21.83 4.93
N ASP A 231 17.49 21.35 4.47
CA ASP A 231 16.23 21.52 5.21
C ASP A 231 16.16 20.58 6.42
N PHE A 232 16.67 19.34 6.30
CA PHE A 232 16.77 18.40 7.42
C PHE A 232 17.68 18.96 8.53
N THR A 233 18.85 19.49 8.17
CA THR A 233 19.78 20.14 9.12
C THR A 233 19.13 21.30 9.85
N LYS A 234 18.30 22.13 9.17
CA LYS A 234 17.55 23.20 9.83
C LYS A 234 16.53 22.66 10.84
N ALA A 235 15.81 21.59 10.48
CA ALA A 235 14.85 20.96 11.38
C ALA A 235 15.55 20.35 12.61
N GLU A 236 16.64 19.60 12.39
CA GLU A 236 17.42 18.96 13.45
C GLU A 236 18.10 19.97 14.39
N LYS A 237 18.63 21.09 13.88
CA LYS A 237 19.19 22.16 14.73
C LYS A 237 18.17 22.73 15.71
N ILE A 238 16.89 22.84 15.31
CA ILE A 238 15.83 23.30 16.20
C ILE A 238 15.46 22.19 17.20
N LEU A 239 15.35 20.95 16.73
CA LEU A 239 15.02 19.79 17.57
C LEU A 239 16.13 19.50 18.60
N ALA A 240 17.38 19.72 18.23
CA ALA A 240 18.53 19.56 19.13
C ALA A 240 18.47 20.45 20.38
N LEU A 241 17.69 21.54 20.36
CA LEU A 241 17.47 22.39 21.53
C LEU A 241 16.66 21.71 22.64
N ASN A 242 15.94 20.63 22.35
CA ASN A 242 15.11 19.94 23.34
C ASN A 242 15.95 19.44 24.52
N ASN A 243 17.07 18.73 24.28
CA ASN A 243 17.92 18.21 25.34
C ASN A 243 18.58 19.29 26.20
N PRO A 244 19.26 20.32 25.65
CA PRO A 244 19.80 21.40 26.45
C PRO A 244 18.74 22.15 27.26
N MET A 245 17.56 22.36 26.71
CA MET A 245 16.47 23.05 27.41
C MET A 245 15.93 22.23 28.58
N MET A 246 15.79 20.91 28.39
CA MET A 246 15.43 20.00 29.49
C MET A 246 16.52 19.98 30.56
N GLN A 247 17.80 19.86 30.18
CA GLN A 247 18.93 19.85 31.11
C GLN A 247 19.01 21.17 31.89
N PHE A 248 18.81 22.30 31.23
CA PHE A 248 18.78 23.61 31.91
C PHE A 248 17.67 23.65 32.96
N CYS A 249 16.44 23.25 32.61
CA CYS A 249 15.35 23.17 33.56
C CYS A 249 15.66 22.22 34.72
N LEU A 250 16.27 21.07 34.45
CA LEU A 250 16.68 20.10 35.49
C LEU A 250 17.69 20.72 36.46
N TYR A 251 18.74 21.37 35.95
CA TYR A 251 19.73 22.02 36.81
C TYR A 251 19.16 23.19 37.61
N VAL A 252 18.26 23.98 37.04
CA VAL A 252 17.56 25.05 37.76
C VAL A 252 16.74 24.45 38.93
N VAL A 253 16.00 23.39 38.70
CA VAL A 253 15.24 22.69 39.75
C VAL A 253 16.17 22.10 40.79
N MET A 254 17.25 21.40 40.37
CA MET A 254 18.24 20.83 41.30
C MET A 254 18.87 21.89 42.19
N ILE A 255 19.37 22.98 41.64
CA ILE A 255 19.99 24.07 42.38
C ILE A 255 19.00 24.66 43.38
N PHE A 256 17.76 24.94 42.93
CA PHE A 256 16.73 25.48 43.81
C PHE A 256 16.39 24.53 44.95
N VAL A 257 16.11 23.25 44.65
CA VAL A 257 15.73 22.23 45.63
C VAL A 257 16.88 21.98 46.62
N LEU A 258 18.12 21.87 46.14
CA LEU A 258 19.28 21.66 47.02
C LEU A 258 19.55 22.88 47.89
N THR A 259 19.54 24.11 47.31
CA THR A 259 19.86 25.32 48.06
C THR A 259 18.80 25.62 49.12
N PHE A 260 17.53 25.78 48.70
CA PHE A 260 16.45 26.10 49.63
C PHE A 260 16.09 24.92 50.52
N GLY A 261 16.15 23.68 50.00
CA GLY A 261 15.86 22.48 50.76
C GLY A 261 16.90 22.25 51.87
N SER A 262 18.20 22.38 51.55
CA SER A 262 19.27 22.27 52.56
C SER A 262 19.17 23.40 53.60
N TYR A 263 18.83 24.62 53.16
CA TYR A 263 18.58 25.74 54.10
C TYR A 263 17.46 25.40 55.09
N LEU A 264 16.34 24.83 54.64
CA LEU A 264 15.23 24.42 55.48
C LEU A 264 15.62 23.27 56.42
N VAL A 265 16.39 22.28 55.93
CA VAL A 265 16.84 21.14 56.74
C VAL A 265 17.75 21.62 57.86
N VAL A 266 18.72 22.46 57.58
CA VAL A 266 19.73 22.93 58.55
C VAL A 266 19.11 23.86 59.59
N ASN A 267 18.35 24.89 59.17
CA ASN A 267 17.82 25.91 60.09
C ASN A 267 16.63 25.41 60.94
N PHE A 268 15.84 24.47 60.43
CA PHE A 268 14.66 23.94 61.15
C PHE A 268 14.88 22.51 61.65
N GLY A 269 16.12 21.98 61.64
CA GLY A 269 16.43 20.65 62.22
C GLY A 269 15.62 19.50 61.64
N GLY A 270 15.17 19.59 60.39
CA GLY A 270 14.31 18.58 59.74
C GLY A 270 12.81 18.66 60.07
N ALA A 271 12.36 19.67 60.83
CA ALA A 271 10.94 19.82 61.22
C ALA A 271 10.01 20.14 60.00
N ILE A 272 10.54 20.84 58.98
CA ILE A 272 9.74 21.23 57.80
C ILE A 272 9.96 20.21 56.65
N ILE A 273 11.20 19.80 56.42
CA ILE A 273 11.58 18.83 55.39
C ILE A 273 12.78 18.05 55.87
N GLN A 274 12.78 16.73 55.66
CA GLN A 274 13.87 15.82 56.01
C GLN A 274 14.76 15.52 54.81
N VAL A 275 15.99 15.01 55.05
CA VAL A 275 16.97 14.72 53.97
C VAL A 275 16.44 13.69 52.96
N GLY A 276 15.73 12.66 53.43
CA GLY A 276 15.13 11.69 52.53
C GLY A 276 14.01 12.27 51.63
N GLN A 277 13.23 13.21 52.14
CA GLN A 277 12.24 13.95 51.36
C GLN A 277 12.91 14.81 50.28
N LEU A 278 14.02 15.45 50.60
CA LEU A 278 14.83 16.22 49.68
C LEU A 278 15.35 15.34 48.54
N SER A 279 15.90 14.16 48.87
CA SER A 279 16.38 13.17 47.90
C SER A 279 15.27 12.69 46.93
N SER A 280 14.10 12.38 47.50
CA SER A 280 12.96 11.94 46.66
C SER A 280 12.42 13.05 45.78
N LEU A 281 12.45 14.30 46.24
CA LEU A 281 12.02 15.46 45.46
C LEU A 281 12.90 15.65 44.20
N LEU A 282 14.22 15.40 44.30
CA LEU A 282 15.13 15.39 43.15
C LEU A 282 14.75 14.29 42.14
N THR A 283 14.40 13.11 42.63
CA THR A 283 13.97 11.99 41.79
C THR A 283 12.66 12.31 41.05
N TYR A 284 11.67 12.86 41.79
CA TYR A 284 10.41 13.32 41.14
C TYR A 284 10.63 14.43 40.15
N SER A 285 11.57 15.35 40.39
CA SER A 285 11.95 16.40 39.44
C SER A 285 12.41 15.80 38.11
N PHE A 286 13.27 14.79 38.16
CA PHE A 286 13.73 14.08 36.96
C PHE A 286 12.58 13.36 36.24
N GLN A 287 11.72 12.66 36.97
CA GLN A 287 10.57 11.96 36.41
C GLN A 287 9.58 12.90 35.72
N ILE A 288 9.29 14.07 36.30
CA ILE A 288 8.41 15.10 35.73
C ILE A 288 8.96 15.62 34.41
N LEU A 289 10.24 16.02 34.38
CA LEU A 289 10.87 16.58 33.20
C LEU A 289 11.01 15.54 32.07
N MET A 290 11.37 14.31 32.41
CA MET A 290 11.43 13.19 31.45
C MET A 290 10.04 12.87 30.87
N SER A 291 8.97 12.94 31.69
CA SER A 291 7.59 12.72 31.21
C SER A 291 7.15 13.79 30.21
N LEU A 292 7.52 15.05 30.43
CA LEU A 292 7.27 16.14 29.50
C LEU A 292 8.01 15.97 28.16
N MET A 293 9.29 15.57 28.22
CA MET A 293 10.08 15.27 27.02
C MET A 293 9.45 14.11 26.21
N MET A 294 9.02 13.05 26.92
CA MET A 294 8.35 11.91 26.29
C MET A 294 7.04 12.31 25.60
N LEU A 295 6.25 13.19 26.22
CA LEU A 295 5.03 13.74 25.62
C LEU A 295 5.33 14.51 24.33
N SER A 296 6.41 15.30 24.31
CA SER A 296 6.86 16.00 23.10
C SER A 296 7.19 15.03 21.97
N MET A 297 7.95 13.98 22.24
CA MET A 297 8.32 12.95 21.26
C MET A 297 7.09 12.20 20.72
N ILE A 298 6.16 11.85 21.60
CA ILE A 298 4.89 11.20 21.22
C ILE A 298 4.11 12.08 20.25
N PHE A 299 4.01 13.38 20.51
CA PHE A 299 3.28 14.30 19.66
C PHE A 299 3.83 14.31 18.22
N VAL A 300 5.15 14.34 18.06
CA VAL A 300 5.80 14.27 16.74
C VAL A 300 5.48 12.97 16.03
N MET A 301 5.63 11.83 16.71
CA MET A 301 5.40 10.50 16.13
C MET A 301 3.93 10.30 15.73
N VAL A 302 2.99 10.72 16.56
CA VAL A 302 1.55 10.62 16.24
C VAL A 302 1.22 11.48 15.02
N THR A 303 1.79 12.69 14.92
CA THR A 303 1.54 13.58 13.79
C THR A 303 2.04 13.00 12.47
N ILE A 304 3.23 12.40 12.46
CA ILE A 304 3.76 11.70 11.26
C ILE A 304 2.84 10.53 10.87
N SER A 305 2.34 9.80 11.87
CA SER A 305 1.51 8.63 11.62
C SER A 305 0.09 8.95 11.14
N ILE A 306 -0.42 10.18 11.40
CA ILE A 306 -1.75 10.60 10.93
C ILE A 306 -1.83 10.54 9.39
N GLU A 307 -0.79 10.97 8.68
CA GLU A 307 -0.77 10.93 7.21
C GLU A 307 -0.86 9.49 6.68
N SER A 308 -0.11 8.55 7.29
CA SER A 308 -0.23 7.12 6.97
C SER A 308 -1.63 6.56 7.29
N CYS A 309 -2.25 7.02 8.40
CA CYS A 309 -3.63 6.65 8.73
C CYS A 309 -4.62 7.15 7.68
N GLU A 310 -4.49 8.38 7.21
CA GLU A 310 -5.36 8.97 6.18
C GLU A 310 -5.26 8.21 4.86
N ARG A 311 -4.04 7.86 4.44
CA ARG A 311 -3.82 7.06 3.22
C ARG A 311 -4.45 5.67 3.31
N ILE A 312 -4.34 5.00 4.46
CA ILE A 312 -4.96 3.70 4.71
C ILE A 312 -6.48 3.81 4.71
N VAL A 313 -7.03 4.78 5.43
CA VAL A 313 -8.49 4.97 5.54
C VAL A 313 -9.08 5.31 4.18
N ALA A 314 -8.38 6.07 3.33
CA ALA A 314 -8.81 6.35 1.97
C ALA A 314 -9.04 5.07 1.14
N VAL A 315 -8.22 4.01 1.34
CA VAL A 315 -8.42 2.71 0.70
C VAL A 315 -9.56 1.93 1.32
N LEU A 316 -9.66 1.93 2.66
CA LEU A 316 -10.68 1.15 3.37
C LEU A 316 -12.11 1.70 3.19
N GLU A 317 -12.25 3.01 2.97
CA GLU A 317 -13.54 3.67 2.74
C GLU A 317 -13.88 3.85 1.26
N GLU A 318 -12.96 3.50 0.35
CA GLU A 318 -13.23 3.55 -1.08
C GLU A 318 -14.34 2.57 -1.45
N LYS A 319 -15.34 3.06 -2.16
CA LYS A 319 -16.47 2.26 -2.62
C LYS A 319 -16.15 1.65 -3.97
N ARG A 320 -16.54 0.39 -4.15
CA ARG A 320 -16.50 -0.24 -5.46
C ARG A 320 -17.37 0.54 -6.42
N THR A 321 -16.87 0.79 -7.63
CA THR A 321 -17.67 1.43 -8.68
C THR A 321 -18.52 0.42 -9.42
N ILE A 322 -18.09 -0.84 -9.48
CA ILE A 322 -18.80 -1.95 -10.13
C ILE A 322 -19.17 -3.00 -9.09
N SER A 323 -20.44 -3.39 -9.05
CA SER A 323 -20.99 -4.44 -8.18
C SER A 323 -22.05 -5.25 -8.92
N ASN A 324 -22.35 -6.43 -8.40
CA ASN A 324 -23.49 -7.21 -8.90
C ASN A 324 -24.80 -6.45 -8.68
N PRO A 325 -25.79 -6.60 -9.57
CA PRO A 325 -27.16 -6.14 -9.35
C PRO A 325 -27.83 -6.96 -8.23
N GLU A 326 -29.02 -6.53 -7.80
CA GLU A 326 -29.78 -7.25 -6.75
C GLU A 326 -30.22 -8.66 -7.20
N ASN A 327 -30.54 -8.83 -8.48
CA ASN A 327 -30.95 -10.12 -9.06
C ASN A 327 -30.04 -10.45 -10.27
N PRO A 328 -28.82 -10.94 -10.06
CA PRO A 328 -27.88 -11.19 -11.13
C PRO A 328 -28.27 -12.42 -11.95
N ILE A 329 -27.99 -12.37 -13.25
CA ILE A 329 -28.13 -13.51 -14.17
C ILE A 329 -26.85 -14.34 -14.10
N TYR A 330 -27.01 -15.68 -13.92
CA TYR A 330 -25.92 -16.64 -13.72
C TYR A 330 -25.61 -17.53 -14.92
N GLU A 331 -26.11 -17.21 -16.10
CA GLU A 331 -25.86 -17.99 -17.30
C GLU A 331 -25.65 -17.08 -18.51
N VAL A 332 -24.60 -17.35 -19.29
CA VAL A 332 -24.33 -16.70 -20.58
C VAL A 332 -24.56 -17.73 -21.67
N ASN A 333 -25.64 -17.55 -22.44
CA ASN A 333 -26.12 -18.56 -23.38
C ASN A 333 -25.19 -18.74 -24.58
N ASP A 334 -24.73 -17.63 -25.19
CA ASP A 334 -23.90 -17.63 -26.38
C ASP A 334 -22.83 -16.53 -26.35
N GLY A 335 -22.09 -16.35 -27.43
CA GLY A 335 -21.02 -15.36 -27.56
C GLY A 335 -21.42 -14.14 -28.41
N SER A 336 -22.72 -13.84 -28.59
CA SER A 336 -23.14 -12.63 -29.31
C SER A 336 -22.87 -11.37 -28.48
N ILE A 337 -22.58 -10.26 -29.16
CA ILE A 337 -22.22 -9.00 -28.51
C ILE A 337 -22.88 -7.85 -29.27
N ASP A 338 -23.58 -6.97 -28.54
CA ASP A 338 -24.19 -5.77 -29.09
C ASP A 338 -23.73 -4.53 -28.32
N PHE A 339 -23.36 -3.50 -29.04
CA PHE A 339 -23.13 -2.16 -28.53
C PHE A 339 -24.22 -1.24 -29.09
N ASP A 340 -25.05 -0.71 -28.19
CA ASP A 340 -26.17 0.17 -28.56
C ASP A 340 -25.89 1.59 -28.08
N ASN A 341 -25.51 2.49 -29.01
CA ASN A 341 -25.20 3.91 -28.79
C ASN A 341 -24.20 4.13 -27.60
N VAL A 342 -23.13 3.33 -27.55
CA VAL A 342 -22.20 3.33 -26.43
C VAL A 342 -21.25 4.49 -26.53
N SER A 343 -21.20 5.29 -25.43
CA SER A 343 -20.16 6.28 -25.17
C SER A 343 -19.50 6.03 -23.82
N PHE A 344 -18.17 6.20 -23.74
CA PHE A 344 -17.40 5.88 -22.55
C PHE A 344 -16.32 6.90 -22.23
N LYS A 345 -16.19 7.21 -20.91
CA LYS A 345 -15.12 8.03 -20.33
C LYS A 345 -14.47 7.28 -19.16
N TYR A 346 -13.13 7.27 -19.07
CA TYR A 346 -12.40 6.72 -17.93
C TYR A 346 -12.61 7.50 -16.63
N SER A 347 -12.98 8.78 -16.73
CA SER A 347 -13.30 9.62 -15.59
C SER A 347 -14.47 10.52 -15.91
N LYS A 348 -15.41 10.68 -14.98
CA LYS A 348 -16.53 11.63 -15.10
C LYS A 348 -16.09 13.08 -15.32
N ARG A 349 -14.83 13.40 -14.98
CA ARG A 349 -14.22 14.74 -15.15
C ARG A 349 -13.47 14.90 -16.47
N ALA A 350 -13.36 13.83 -17.28
CA ALA A 350 -12.67 13.92 -18.55
C ALA A 350 -13.48 14.76 -19.56
N ASP A 351 -12.81 15.68 -20.25
CA ASP A 351 -13.45 16.54 -21.25
C ASP A 351 -13.83 15.78 -22.52
N ARG A 352 -13.08 14.70 -22.84
CA ARG A 352 -13.28 13.90 -24.06
C ARG A 352 -13.75 12.50 -23.75
N TYR A 353 -14.58 11.97 -24.65
CA TYR A 353 -14.92 10.55 -24.66
C TYR A 353 -13.72 9.72 -25.14
N ALA A 354 -13.52 8.56 -24.53
CA ALA A 354 -12.61 7.54 -25.04
C ALA A 354 -13.27 6.71 -26.15
N LEU A 355 -14.60 6.51 -26.05
CA LEU A 355 -15.43 5.92 -27.09
C LEU A 355 -16.66 6.81 -27.25
N GLU A 356 -17.07 7.04 -28.48
CA GLU A 356 -18.20 7.93 -28.81
C GLU A 356 -19.13 7.28 -29.83
N ASN A 357 -20.41 7.15 -29.43
CA ASN A 357 -21.50 6.67 -30.27
C ASN A 357 -21.20 5.35 -31.02
N ILE A 358 -20.72 4.34 -30.28
CA ILE A 358 -20.41 3.02 -30.84
C ILE A 358 -21.71 2.24 -31.04
N ASN A 359 -21.95 1.79 -32.26
CA ASN A 359 -23.00 0.86 -32.64
C ASN A 359 -22.37 -0.32 -33.36
N LEU A 360 -22.48 -1.52 -32.78
CA LEU A 360 -21.81 -2.73 -33.28
C LEU A 360 -22.62 -3.97 -32.92
N HIS A 361 -22.79 -4.87 -33.88
CA HIS A 361 -23.44 -6.15 -33.69
C HIS A 361 -22.52 -7.28 -34.13
N ILE A 362 -22.22 -8.21 -33.25
CA ILE A 362 -21.36 -9.37 -33.48
C ILE A 362 -22.16 -10.64 -33.17
N LYS A 363 -22.26 -11.56 -34.12
CA LYS A 363 -22.93 -12.84 -33.94
C LYS A 363 -22.03 -13.82 -33.21
N SER A 364 -22.64 -14.74 -32.46
CA SER A 364 -21.92 -15.83 -31.80
C SER A 364 -21.09 -16.64 -32.81
N GLY A 365 -19.87 -17.00 -32.43
CA GLY A 365 -18.93 -17.76 -33.24
C GLY A 365 -18.13 -16.97 -34.27
N GLN A 366 -18.48 -15.69 -34.55
CA GLN A 366 -17.73 -14.86 -35.50
C GLN A 366 -16.31 -14.55 -35.03
N THR A 367 -15.42 -14.38 -35.99
CA THR A 367 -14.08 -13.83 -35.79
C THR A 367 -14.05 -12.37 -36.25
N ILE A 368 -13.79 -11.47 -35.31
CA ILE A 368 -13.76 -10.03 -35.54
C ILE A 368 -12.33 -9.52 -35.45
N GLY A 369 -11.86 -8.84 -36.49
CA GLY A 369 -10.61 -8.10 -36.48
C GLY A 369 -10.85 -6.64 -36.07
N ILE A 370 -10.02 -6.08 -35.20
CA ILE A 370 -10.06 -4.65 -34.85
C ILE A 370 -8.73 -4.01 -35.22
N LEU A 371 -8.75 -3.04 -36.13
CA LEU A 371 -7.62 -2.26 -36.56
C LEU A 371 -7.79 -0.78 -36.25
N GLY A 372 -6.71 -0.05 -36.17
CA GLY A 372 -6.69 1.40 -35.95
C GLY A 372 -5.37 1.88 -35.38
N GLY A 373 -5.10 3.15 -35.45
CA GLY A 373 -3.88 3.77 -34.94
C GLY A 373 -3.70 3.62 -33.42
N THR A 374 -2.51 3.93 -32.94
CA THR A 374 -2.25 4.00 -31.49
C THR A 374 -3.14 5.09 -30.88
N GLY A 375 -3.81 4.78 -29.78
CA GLY A 375 -4.74 5.71 -29.13
C GLY A 375 -6.16 5.75 -29.72
N SER A 376 -6.51 4.90 -30.71
CA SER A 376 -7.86 4.82 -31.26
C SER A 376 -8.90 4.12 -30.36
N SER A 377 -8.54 3.78 -29.13
CA SER A 377 -9.41 3.20 -28.08
C SER A 377 -9.89 1.77 -28.30
N LYS A 378 -9.15 0.97 -29.06
CA LYS A 378 -9.45 -0.47 -29.30
C LYS A 378 -9.57 -1.27 -27.99
N THR A 379 -8.57 -1.16 -27.11
CA THR A 379 -8.57 -1.80 -25.79
C THR A 379 -9.73 -1.32 -24.92
N SER A 380 -10.11 -0.04 -25.03
CA SER A 380 -11.25 0.50 -24.28
C SER A 380 -12.56 -0.18 -24.70
N LEU A 381 -12.76 -0.43 -26.01
CA LEU A 381 -13.93 -1.12 -26.53
C LEU A 381 -14.08 -2.51 -25.95
N VAL A 382 -13.03 -3.33 -25.99
CA VAL A 382 -13.10 -4.72 -25.53
C VAL A 382 -13.20 -4.84 -24.00
N ASN A 383 -12.68 -3.87 -23.25
CA ASN A 383 -12.80 -3.85 -21.80
C ASN A 383 -14.23 -3.69 -21.28
N LEU A 384 -15.14 -3.13 -22.11
CA LEU A 384 -16.55 -3.00 -21.76
C LEU A 384 -17.30 -4.34 -21.86
N ILE A 385 -16.88 -5.26 -22.72
CA ILE A 385 -17.52 -6.57 -22.92
C ILE A 385 -17.45 -7.42 -21.64
N SER A 386 -16.28 -7.45 -20.98
CA SER A 386 -16.08 -8.17 -19.72
C SER A 386 -16.43 -7.33 -18.47
N ARG A 387 -17.07 -6.17 -18.69
CA ARG A 387 -17.44 -5.22 -17.64
C ARG A 387 -16.28 -4.91 -16.69
N LEU A 388 -15.09 -4.59 -17.25
CA LEU A 388 -13.99 -4.02 -16.47
C LEU A 388 -14.25 -2.55 -16.13
N TYR A 389 -15.04 -1.89 -16.97
CA TYR A 389 -15.60 -0.55 -16.77
C TYR A 389 -17.07 -0.57 -17.19
N ASP A 390 -17.90 0.27 -16.58
CA ASP A 390 -19.27 0.50 -17.02
C ASP A 390 -19.31 1.63 -18.07
N VAL A 391 -20.22 1.56 -19.02
CA VAL A 391 -20.43 2.59 -20.02
C VAL A 391 -20.92 3.90 -19.40
N THR A 392 -20.61 5.04 -20.02
CA THR A 392 -21.11 6.34 -19.60
C THR A 392 -22.52 6.58 -20.14
N GLU A 393 -22.76 6.18 -21.40
CA GLU A 393 -24.04 6.26 -22.09
C GLU A 393 -24.23 5.02 -22.96
N GLY A 394 -25.47 4.63 -23.21
CA GLY A 394 -25.81 3.43 -23.96
C GLY A 394 -25.75 2.14 -23.16
N GLU A 395 -25.71 1.01 -23.84
CA GLU A 395 -25.66 -0.32 -23.25
C GLU A 395 -24.79 -1.27 -24.07
N VAL A 396 -24.11 -2.19 -23.37
CA VAL A 396 -23.38 -3.32 -23.96
C VAL A 396 -24.10 -4.60 -23.55
N LYS A 397 -24.45 -5.41 -24.53
CA LYS A 397 -25.11 -6.70 -24.30
C LYS A 397 -24.20 -7.84 -24.70
N VAL A 398 -24.25 -8.93 -23.92
CA VAL A 398 -23.66 -10.22 -24.24
C VAL A 398 -24.79 -11.25 -24.19
N ALA A 399 -24.89 -12.08 -25.21
CA ALA A 399 -26.03 -13.03 -25.37
C ALA A 399 -27.40 -12.34 -25.21
N GLY A 400 -27.52 -11.11 -25.73
CA GLY A 400 -28.76 -10.31 -25.70
C GLY A 400 -29.10 -9.68 -24.35
N VAL A 401 -28.27 -9.85 -23.30
CA VAL A 401 -28.48 -9.32 -21.95
C VAL A 401 -27.43 -8.26 -21.63
N ASP A 402 -27.84 -7.14 -21.03
CA ASP A 402 -26.91 -6.08 -20.60
C ASP A 402 -25.85 -6.65 -19.64
N VAL A 403 -24.58 -6.30 -19.87
CA VAL A 403 -23.47 -6.76 -19.01
C VAL A 403 -23.63 -6.36 -17.56
N ARG A 404 -24.44 -5.33 -17.26
CA ARG A 404 -24.74 -4.85 -15.91
C ARG A 404 -25.68 -5.77 -15.13
N ASP A 405 -26.45 -6.60 -15.84
CA ASP A 405 -27.45 -7.51 -15.23
C ASP A 405 -26.88 -8.88 -14.88
N TYR A 406 -25.68 -9.19 -15.35
CA TYR A 406 -24.97 -10.44 -15.01
C TYR A 406 -24.31 -10.41 -13.64
N ASP A 407 -24.18 -11.62 -13.02
CA ASP A 407 -23.14 -11.84 -12.04
C ASP A 407 -21.76 -11.65 -12.67
N LEU A 408 -20.91 -10.84 -12.01
CA LEU A 408 -19.58 -10.47 -12.53
C LEU A 408 -18.65 -11.68 -12.76
N VAL A 409 -18.77 -12.70 -11.90
CA VAL A 409 -17.95 -13.93 -12.04
C VAL A 409 -18.41 -14.68 -13.27
N THR A 410 -19.72 -14.91 -13.39
CA THR A 410 -20.33 -15.63 -14.53
C THR A 410 -20.00 -14.94 -15.86
N LEU A 411 -20.18 -13.62 -15.97
CA LEU A 411 -19.81 -12.88 -17.18
C LEU A 411 -18.33 -13.02 -17.52
N ARG A 412 -17.46 -12.81 -16.52
CA ARG A 412 -16.02 -12.89 -16.72
C ARG A 412 -15.52 -14.30 -16.95
N ASP A 413 -16.26 -15.32 -16.51
CA ASP A 413 -15.96 -16.71 -16.85
C ASP A 413 -16.32 -17.04 -18.30
N ALA A 414 -17.37 -16.44 -18.84
CA ALA A 414 -17.73 -16.57 -20.24
C ALA A 414 -16.82 -15.76 -21.19
N VAL A 415 -16.12 -14.74 -20.69
CA VAL A 415 -15.23 -13.85 -21.49
C VAL A 415 -13.78 -14.02 -21.03
N SER A 416 -12.92 -14.54 -21.89
CA SER A 416 -11.47 -14.61 -21.66
C SER A 416 -10.76 -13.48 -22.40
N VAL A 417 -9.81 -12.85 -21.72
CA VAL A 417 -9.02 -11.73 -22.28
C VAL A 417 -7.53 -12.04 -22.17
N VAL A 418 -6.84 -12.03 -23.30
CA VAL A 418 -5.37 -12.00 -23.36
C VAL A 418 -4.93 -10.56 -23.53
N LEU A 419 -4.34 -9.99 -22.49
CA LEU A 419 -3.99 -8.58 -22.44
C LEU A 419 -2.74 -8.27 -23.29
N GLN A 420 -2.58 -7.05 -23.75
CA GLN A 420 -1.39 -6.56 -24.45
C GLN A 420 -0.12 -6.75 -23.60
N LYS A 421 -0.17 -6.45 -22.29
CA LYS A 421 0.91 -6.76 -21.34
C LYS A 421 0.67 -8.14 -20.73
N ASN A 422 1.34 -9.14 -21.29
CA ASN A 422 1.27 -10.49 -20.79
C ASN A 422 2.03 -10.64 -19.48
N VAL A 423 1.33 -11.10 -18.43
CA VAL A 423 1.91 -11.30 -17.10
C VAL A 423 1.81 -12.76 -16.71
N LEU A 424 2.96 -13.33 -16.33
CA LEU A 424 3.05 -14.64 -15.70
C LEU A 424 3.41 -14.46 -14.22
N PHE A 425 2.88 -15.34 -13.38
CA PHE A 425 3.18 -15.36 -11.95
C PHE A 425 4.34 -16.31 -11.67
N SER A 426 5.06 -16.08 -10.57
CA SER A 426 6.06 -17.02 -10.09
C SER A 426 5.40 -18.34 -9.71
N GLY A 427 5.94 -19.45 -10.21
CA GLY A 427 5.40 -20.80 -10.06
C GLY A 427 5.71 -21.65 -11.29
N SER A 428 5.18 -22.87 -11.39
CA SER A 428 5.37 -23.71 -12.58
C SER A 428 4.57 -23.19 -13.79
N ILE A 429 4.89 -23.68 -14.98
CA ILE A 429 4.05 -23.46 -16.18
C ILE A 429 2.63 -23.96 -15.90
N LYS A 430 2.47 -25.17 -15.33
CA LYS A 430 1.15 -25.72 -14.95
C LYS A 430 0.38 -24.79 -14.01
N ASP A 431 1.04 -24.25 -12.99
CA ASP A 431 0.39 -23.31 -12.06
C ASP A 431 -0.13 -22.07 -12.79
N ASN A 432 0.67 -21.53 -13.72
CA ASN A 432 0.26 -20.40 -14.53
C ASN A 432 -0.91 -20.69 -15.46
N LEU A 433 -0.97 -21.88 -16.02
CA LEU A 433 -2.06 -22.32 -16.90
C LEU A 433 -3.36 -22.59 -16.13
N ARG A 434 -3.26 -23.16 -14.92
CA ARG A 434 -4.40 -23.40 -14.03
C ARG A 434 -5.09 -22.13 -13.51
N TRP A 435 -4.53 -20.94 -13.77
CA TRP A 435 -5.29 -19.69 -13.59
C TRP A 435 -6.50 -19.58 -14.54
N GLY A 436 -6.44 -20.25 -15.70
CA GLY A 436 -7.58 -20.34 -16.61
C GLY A 436 -8.67 -21.29 -16.08
N ASN A 437 -8.25 -22.47 -15.59
CA ASN A 437 -9.12 -23.46 -14.93
C ASN A 437 -8.31 -24.21 -13.88
N LYS A 438 -8.64 -24.00 -12.59
CA LYS A 438 -7.93 -24.60 -11.45
C LYS A 438 -8.00 -26.13 -11.42
N ASP A 439 -9.08 -26.70 -11.98
CA ASP A 439 -9.40 -28.12 -11.98
C ASP A 439 -9.01 -28.81 -13.32
N ALA A 440 -8.27 -28.08 -14.21
CA ALA A 440 -7.85 -28.62 -15.49
C ALA A 440 -6.93 -29.84 -15.31
N THR A 441 -7.22 -30.88 -16.08
CA THR A 441 -6.37 -32.09 -16.15
C THR A 441 -5.09 -31.80 -16.90
N ASP A 442 -4.09 -32.67 -16.79
CA ASP A 442 -2.84 -32.50 -17.52
C ASP A 442 -3.06 -32.60 -19.03
N GLU A 443 -3.99 -33.46 -19.49
CA GLU A 443 -4.38 -33.60 -20.90
C GLU A 443 -5.03 -32.30 -21.43
N GLU A 444 -5.91 -31.67 -20.67
CA GLU A 444 -6.52 -30.39 -21.06
C GLU A 444 -5.47 -29.28 -21.15
N ILE A 445 -4.46 -29.31 -20.27
CA ILE A 445 -3.35 -28.37 -20.29
C ILE A 445 -2.50 -28.56 -21.56
N GLU A 446 -2.19 -29.80 -21.90
CA GLU A 446 -1.43 -30.15 -23.10
C GLU A 446 -2.20 -29.76 -24.38
N GLU A 447 -3.50 -30.04 -24.45
CA GLU A 447 -4.35 -29.65 -25.58
C GLU A 447 -4.38 -28.11 -25.75
N ALA A 448 -4.59 -27.35 -24.68
CA ALA A 448 -4.58 -25.90 -24.72
C ALA A 448 -3.20 -25.32 -25.15
N CYS A 449 -2.10 -25.95 -24.71
CA CYS A 449 -0.76 -25.59 -25.11
C CYS A 449 -0.49 -25.92 -26.58
N HIS A 450 -1.00 -27.04 -27.06
CA HIS A 450 -0.91 -27.42 -28.47
C HIS A 450 -1.64 -26.40 -29.38
N LEU A 451 -2.86 -26.02 -29.01
CA LEU A 451 -3.63 -24.99 -29.73
C LEU A 451 -2.96 -23.62 -29.74
N ALA A 452 -2.21 -23.30 -28.70
CA ALA A 452 -1.44 -22.05 -28.58
C ALA A 452 0.00 -22.20 -29.14
N CYS A 453 0.37 -23.34 -29.74
CA CYS A 453 1.72 -23.69 -30.17
C CYS A 453 2.77 -23.53 -29.05
N ALA A 454 2.37 -23.71 -27.78
CA ALA A 454 3.25 -23.56 -26.63
C ALA A 454 4.01 -24.86 -26.30
N ASP A 455 3.48 -26.00 -26.65
CA ASP A 455 4.06 -27.34 -26.49
C ASP A 455 5.46 -27.45 -27.13
N GLU A 456 5.67 -26.88 -28.30
CA GLU A 456 6.95 -26.90 -29.03
C GLU A 456 8.14 -26.44 -28.19
N PHE A 457 8.00 -25.38 -27.40
CA PHE A 457 9.09 -24.89 -26.56
C PHE A 457 9.05 -25.47 -25.15
N ILE A 458 7.86 -25.82 -24.63
CA ILE A 458 7.73 -26.45 -23.31
C ILE A 458 8.46 -27.80 -23.29
N GLU A 459 8.30 -28.60 -24.34
CA GLU A 459 8.99 -29.89 -24.48
C GLU A 459 10.54 -29.77 -24.53
N GLN A 460 11.07 -28.60 -24.85
CA GLN A 460 12.52 -28.34 -24.86
C GLN A 460 13.07 -27.98 -23.47
N PHE A 461 12.21 -27.65 -22.51
CA PHE A 461 12.65 -27.38 -21.15
C PHE A 461 12.96 -28.69 -20.40
N PRO A 462 13.99 -28.72 -19.53
CA PRO A 462 14.34 -29.92 -18.76
C PRO A 462 13.16 -30.47 -17.92
N ASP A 463 12.42 -29.57 -17.28
CA ASP A 463 11.29 -29.91 -16.41
C ASP A 463 9.94 -29.76 -17.12
N LYS A 464 9.91 -29.56 -18.44
CA LYS A 464 8.72 -29.41 -19.27
C LYS A 464 7.66 -28.49 -18.62
N TYR A 465 6.46 -28.99 -18.38
CA TYR A 465 5.34 -28.24 -17.76
C TYR A 465 5.57 -27.85 -16.30
N ASP A 466 6.50 -28.52 -15.59
CA ASP A 466 6.87 -28.20 -14.22
C ASP A 466 8.00 -27.15 -14.15
N THR A 467 8.50 -26.68 -15.30
CA THR A 467 9.50 -25.61 -15.40
C THR A 467 9.03 -24.38 -14.63
N HIS A 468 9.91 -23.88 -13.76
CA HIS A 468 9.62 -22.69 -12.94
C HIS A 468 9.67 -21.41 -13.77
N ILE A 469 8.63 -20.61 -13.66
CA ILE A 469 8.52 -19.26 -14.22
C ILE A 469 8.85 -18.24 -13.14
N GLU A 470 9.78 -17.35 -13.44
CA GLU A 470 10.13 -16.22 -12.58
C GLU A 470 9.01 -15.17 -12.55
N GLN A 471 8.98 -14.31 -11.51
CA GLN A 471 8.01 -13.24 -11.38
C GLN A 471 7.98 -12.34 -12.64
N GLY A 472 6.81 -12.22 -13.25
CA GLY A 472 6.60 -11.47 -14.49
C GLY A 472 7.10 -12.21 -15.74
N GLY A 473 7.52 -13.47 -15.62
CA GLY A 473 8.01 -14.29 -16.74
C GLY A 473 9.32 -13.78 -17.35
N THR A 474 10.27 -13.33 -16.51
CA THR A 474 11.54 -12.76 -16.97
C THR A 474 12.49 -13.78 -17.60
N ASN A 475 12.28 -15.06 -17.31
CA ASN A 475 13.07 -16.19 -17.83
C ASN A 475 12.48 -16.84 -19.10
N VAL A 476 11.41 -16.28 -19.68
CA VAL A 476 10.82 -16.72 -20.95
C VAL A 476 10.76 -15.57 -21.96
N SER A 477 10.83 -15.89 -23.25
CA SER A 477 10.76 -14.88 -24.31
C SER A 477 9.36 -14.25 -24.41
N GLY A 478 9.24 -13.07 -25.06
CA GLY A 478 7.97 -12.39 -25.27
C GLY A 478 6.93 -13.27 -25.98
N GLY A 479 7.34 -13.97 -27.05
CA GLY A 479 6.47 -14.88 -27.79
C GLY A 479 6.07 -16.13 -26.99
N GLN A 480 6.97 -16.71 -26.19
CA GLN A 480 6.66 -17.81 -25.28
C GLN A 480 5.63 -17.37 -24.22
N LYS A 481 5.83 -16.18 -23.64
CA LYS A 481 4.89 -15.58 -22.66
C LYS A 481 3.51 -15.38 -23.26
N GLN A 482 3.43 -14.86 -24.50
CA GLN A 482 2.16 -14.67 -25.19
C GLN A 482 1.45 -16.01 -25.42
N ARG A 483 2.14 -17.03 -25.93
CA ARG A 483 1.57 -18.36 -26.16
C ARG A 483 1.07 -19.02 -24.87
N LEU A 484 1.78 -18.89 -23.76
CA LEU A 484 1.31 -19.36 -22.44
C LEU A 484 0.05 -18.60 -21.98
N CYS A 485 -0.04 -17.29 -22.20
CA CYS A 485 -1.22 -16.53 -21.87
C CYS A 485 -2.42 -16.88 -22.76
N ILE A 486 -2.20 -17.21 -24.03
CA ILE A 486 -3.24 -17.72 -24.94
C ILE A 486 -3.72 -19.10 -24.44
N ALA A 487 -2.82 -20.04 -24.15
CA ALA A 487 -3.18 -21.36 -23.61
C ALA A 487 -3.99 -21.24 -22.32
N ARG A 488 -3.59 -20.35 -21.39
CA ARG A 488 -4.33 -20.03 -20.17
C ARG A 488 -5.76 -19.56 -20.45
N ALA A 489 -5.94 -18.71 -21.46
CA ALA A 489 -7.25 -18.19 -21.84
C ALA A 489 -8.13 -19.26 -22.48
N LEU A 490 -7.55 -20.19 -23.24
CA LEU A 490 -8.25 -21.31 -23.86
C LEU A 490 -8.75 -22.35 -22.84
N LEU A 491 -7.96 -22.63 -21.79
CA LEU A 491 -8.34 -23.55 -20.70
C LEU A 491 -9.64 -23.13 -20.00
N LYS A 492 -10.02 -21.88 -20.09
CA LYS A 492 -11.28 -21.37 -19.54
C LYS A 492 -12.50 -21.81 -20.36
N LYS A 493 -12.31 -22.29 -21.60
CA LYS A 493 -13.37 -22.67 -22.56
C LYS A 493 -14.42 -21.56 -22.72
N PRO A 494 -14.00 -20.32 -23.03
CA PRO A 494 -14.87 -19.15 -23.00
C PRO A 494 -15.88 -19.13 -24.17
N LYS A 495 -17.01 -18.42 -24.00
CA LYS A 495 -17.93 -18.06 -25.08
C LYS A 495 -17.36 -16.93 -25.97
N ILE A 496 -16.56 -16.05 -25.37
CA ILE A 496 -15.92 -14.93 -26.06
C ILE A 496 -14.43 -14.92 -25.70
N LEU A 497 -13.55 -14.95 -26.71
CA LEU A 497 -12.10 -14.86 -26.58
C LEU A 497 -11.63 -13.53 -27.16
N ILE A 498 -11.01 -12.69 -26.33
CA ILE A 498 -10.44 -11.40 -26.71
C ILE A 498 -8.92 -11.49 -26.70
N LEU A 499 -8.29 -11.16 -27.80
CA LEU A 499 -6.85 -11.13 -28.02
C LEU A 499 -6.42 -9.68 -28.29
N ASP A 500 -5.95 -8.98 -27.24
CA ASP A 500 -5.53 -7.58 -27.36
C ASP A 500 -4.03 -7.49 -27.68
N ASP A 501 -3.70 -7.33 -28.97
CA ASP A 501 -2.32 -7.26 -29.50
C ASP A 501 -1.42 -8.41 -29.01
N SER A 502 -2.05 -9.57 -28.73
CA SER A 502 -1.45 -10.69 -28.01
C SER A 502 -0.64 -11.63 -28.90
N THR A 503 -0.55 -11.36 -30.21
CA THR A 503 0.30 -12.11 -31.14
C THR A 503 1.43 -11.26 -31.76
N SER A 504 1.60 -10.03 -31.30
CA SER A 504 2.59 -9.09 -31.85
C SER A 504 4.05 -9.54 -31.69
N ALA A 505 4.38 -10.31 -30.64
CA ALA A 505 5.69 -10.89 -30.41
C ALA A 505 5.80 -12.36 -30.90
N VAL A 506 4.73 -12.90 -31.51
CA VAL A 506 4.73 -14.21 -32.17
C VAL A 506 5.07 -14.02 -33.63
N ASP A 507 5.83 -14.93 -34.22
CA ASP A 507 6.12 -14.89 -35.66
C ASP A 507 4.86 -15.14 -36.49
N THR A 508 4.86 -14.64 -37.72
CA THR A 508 3.69 -14.66 -38.60
C THR A 508 3.19 -16.09 -38.93
N LYS A 509 4.12 -17.07 -39.00
CA LYS A 509 3.74 -18.46 -39.27
C LYS A 509 3.02 -19.07 -38.10
N THR A 510 3.54 -18.92 -36.91
CA THR A 510 2.92 -19.42 -35.66
C THR A 510 1.58 -18.72 -35.39
N ASP A 511 1.47 -17.38 -35.62
CA ASP A 511 0.20 -16.64 -35.50
C ASP A 511 -0.87 -17.22 -36.45
N ALA A 512 -0.51 -17.54 -37.70
CA ALA A 512 -1.43 -18.16 -38.65
C ALA A 512 -1.90 -19.57 -38.20
N ILE A 513 -1.01 -20.39 -37.64
CA ILE A 513 -1.34 -21.72 -37.11
C ILE A 513 -2.30 -21.60 -35.92
N ILE A 514 -2.05 -20.68 -34.99
CA ILE A 514 -2.93 -20.44 -33.84
C ILE A 514 -4.33 -20.03 -34.32
N ARG A 515 -4.45 -19.12 -35.29
CA ARG A 515 -5.73 -18.66 -35.83
C ARG A 515 -6.48 -19.76 -36.58
N ASP A 516 -5.79 -20.60 -37.34
CA ASP A 516 -6.38 -21.78 -37.98
C ASP A 516 -6.86 -22.80 -36.95
N GLY A 517 -6.08 -23.01 -35.89
CA GLY A 517 -6.49 -23.80 -34.72
C GLY A 517 -7.79 -23.30 -34.10
N PHE A 518 -7.93 -21.99 -33.90
CA PHE A 518 -9.18 -21.42 -33.36
C PHE A 518 -10.40 -21.71 -34.24
N LYS A 519 -10.26 -21.63 -35.56
CA LYS A 519 -11.36 -21.96 -36.48
C LYS A 519 -11.79 -23.40 -36.40
N LYS A 520 -10.84 -24.34 -36.19
CA LYS A 520 -11.08 -25.78 -36.19
C LYS A 520 -11.59 -26.29 -34.85
N PHE A 521 -11.00 -25.84 -33.74
CA PHE A 521 -11.18 -26.44 -32.41
C PHE A 521 -12.14 -25.66 -31.51
N ILE A 522 -12.36 -24.36 -31.75
CA ILE A 522 -13.30 -23.53 -30.99
C ILE A 522 -14.22 -22.70 -31.93
N PRO A 523 -14.92 -23.35 -32.87
CA PRO A 523 -15.75 -22.65 -33.87
C PRO A 523 -16.87 -21.83 -33.23
N GLU A 524 -17.47 -22.30 -32.14
CA GLU A 524 -18.59 -21.66 -31.45
C GLU A 524 -18.19 -20.45 -30.60
N THR A 525 -16.92 -20.33 -30.23
CA THR A 525 -16.41 -19.19 -29.48
C THR A 525 -16.31 -17.95 -30.38
N THR A 526 -16.84 -16.83 -29.94
CA THR A 526 -16.64 -15.53 -30.62
C THR A 526 -15.21 -15.03 -30.35
N LYS A 527 -14.47 -14.69 -31.40
CA LYS A 527 -13.07 -14.27 -31.31
C LYS A 527 -12.94 -12.80 -31.70
N ILE A 528 -12.37 -11.99 -30.83
CA ILE A 528 -12.07 -10.59 -31.10
C ILE A 528 -10.54 -10.42 -31.08
N ILE A 529 -9.97 -10.10 -32.23
CA ILE A 529 -8.53 -9.97 -32.44
C ILE A 529 -8.20 -8.50 -32.70
N ILE A 530 -7.61 -7.86 -31.70
CA ILE A 530 -7.01 -6.53 -31.90
C ILE A 530 -5.59 -6.75 -32.38
N ALA A 531 -5.27 -6.22 -33.55
CA ALA A 531 -3.95 -6.36 -34.14
C ALA A 531 -3.45 -5.04 -34.72
N GLN A 532 -2.13 -4.94 -34.85
CA GLN A 532 -1.46 -3.86 -35.59
C GLN A 532 -1.13 -4.29 -37.03
N ARG A 533 -1.08 -5.62 -37.28
CA ARG A 533 -0.80 -6.18 -38.59
C ARG A 533 -2.10 -6.59 -39.28
N VAL A 534 -2.26 -6.16 -40.55
CA VAL A 534 -3.41 -6.57 -41.37
C VAL A 534 -3.44 -8.08 -41.55
N SER A 535 -2.27 -8.72 -41.74
CA SER A 535 -2.16 -10.18 -41.88
C SER A 535 -2.75 -10.99 -40.72
N SER A 536 -2.85 -10.43 -39.52
CA SER A 536 -3.44 -11.11 -38.36
C SER A 536 -4.97 -11.06 -38.34
N VAL A 537 -5.61 -10.23 -39.16
CA VAL A 537 -7.07 -10.04 -39.18
C VAL A 537 -7.70 -10.17 -40.57
N GLN A 538 -6.91 -10.32 -41.62
CA GLN A 538 -7.42 -10.39 -43.00
C GLN A 538 -8.40 -11.54 -43.24
N ASP A 539 -8.29 -12.65 -42.47
CA ASP A 539 -9.16 -13.82 -42.56
C ASP A 539 -10.35 -13.76 -41.58
N ALA A 540 -10.59 -12.60 -40.94
CA ALA A 540 -11.72 -12.38 -40.04
C ALA A 540 -13.03 -12.25 -40.83
N ASP A 541 -14.15 -12.67 -40.21
CA ASP A 541 -15.47 -12.54 -40.81
C ASP A 541 -15.88 -11.07 -41.00
N GLN A 542 -15.43 -10.20 -40.08
CA GLN A 542 -15.57 -8.76 -40.17
C GLN A 542 -14.34 -8.06 -39.58
N ILE A 543 -13.96 -6.95 -40.16
CA ILE A 543 -12.89 -6.08 -39.67
C ILE A 543 -13.51 -4.72 -39.34
N ILE A 544 -13.20 -4.24 -38.13
CA ILE A 544 -13.63 -2.95 -37.59
C ILE A 544 -12.46 -1.99 -37.68
N ILE A 545 -12.61 -0.86 -38.33
CA ILE A 545 -11.62 0.21 -38.35
C ILE A 545 -12.01 1.25 -37.33
N MET A 546 -11.15 1.41 -36.30
CA MET A 546 -11.34 2.40 -35.25
C MET A 546 -10.46 3.63 -35.46
N ASN A 547 -11.07 4.80 -35.35
CA ASN A 547 -10.38 6.08 -35.45
C ASN A 547 -10.91 7.04 -34.38
N ASN A 548 -10.00 7.63 -33.57
CA ASN A 548 -10.34 8.63 -32.55
C ASN A 548 -11.53 8.28 -31.63
N GLY A 549 -11.66 7.00 -31.24
CA GLY A 549 -12.71 6.54 -30.33
C GLY A 549 -14.05 6.22 -31.00
N SER A 550 -14.16 6.29 -32.32
CA SER A 550 -15.36 5.95 -33.11
C SER A 550 -15.05 4.82 -34.09
N ILE A 551 -16.11 4.13 -34.56
CA ILE A 551 -16.01 3.16 -35.64
C ILE A 551 -16.12 3.93 -36.95
N GLU A 552 -15.08 3.83 -37.78
CA GLU A 552 -15.06 4.50 -39.10
C GLU A 552 -15.63 3.63 -40.21
N ALA A 553 -15.31 2.33 -40.17
CA ALA A 553 -15.83 1.37 -41.16
C ALA A 553 -15.88 -0.03 -40.58
N ILE A 554 -16.81 -0.84 -41.11
CA ILE A 554 -16.92 -2.27 -40.83
C ILE A 554 -17.07 -2.97 -42.18
N GLY A 555 -16.35 -4.05 -42.41
CA GLY A 555 -16.45 -4.86 -43.62
C GLY A 555 -15.50 -6.04 -43.64
N THR A 556 -15.53 -6.80 -44.71
CA THR A 556 -14.53 -7.86 -44.98
C THR A 556 -13.22 -7.23 -45.48
N HIS A 557 -12.16 -8.05 -45.55
CA HIS A 557 -10.87 -7.64 -46.12
C HIS A 557 -11.03 -6.98 -47.49
N ASP A 558 -11.74 -7.65 -48.42
CA ASP A 558 -11.91 -7.18 -49.80
C ASP A 558 -12.72 -5.90 -49.89
N GLU A 559 -13.80 -5.80 -49.11
CA GLU A 559 -14.66 -4.60 -49.06
C GLU A 559 -13.88 -3.38 -48.55
N LEU A 560 -13.11 -3.54 -47.45
CA LEU A 560 -12.33 -2.46 -46.88
C LEU A 560 -11.14 -2.07 -47.77
N LEU A 561 -10.52 -3.04 -48.44
CA LEU A 561 -9.43 -2.79 -49.37
C LEU A 561 -9.93 -2.01 -50.61
N ALA A 562 -11.18 -2.21 -50.99
CA ALA A 562 -11.79 -1.48 -52.10
C ALA A 562 -12.28 -0.06 -51.74
N SER A 563 -12.71 0.15 -50.48
CA SER A 563 -13.51 1.35 -50.11
C SER A 563 -12.88 2.24 -49.03
N ASN A 564 -12.03 1.70 -48.10
CA ASN A 564 -11.54 2.45 -46.96
C ASN A 564 -10.09 2.92 -47.11
N PRO A 565 -9.82 4.24 -47.16
CA PRO A 565 -8.46 4.78 -47.35
C PRO A 565 -7.49 4.42 -46.22
N ILE A 566 -7.96 4.39 -44.95
CA ILE A 566 -7.10 4.05 -43.78
C ILE A 566 -6.66 2.60 -43.90
N TYR A 567 -7.59 1.69 -44.21
CA TYR A 567 -7.26 0.28 -44.38
C TYR A 567 -6.27 0.05 -45.54
N GLN A 568 -6.49 0.73 -46.66
CA GLN A 568 -5.58 0.69 -47.82
C GLN A 568 -4.17 1.17 -47.46
N GLU A 569 -4.07 2.30 -46.75
CA GLU A 569 -2.77 2.86 -46.33
C GLU A 569 -1.99 1.86 -45.46
N VAL A 570 -2.66 1.30 -44.45
CA VAL A 570 -2.04 0.30 -43.54
C VAL A 570 -1.64 -0.95 -44.31
N TYR A 571 -2.52 -1.46 -45.16
CA TYR A 571 -2.23 -2.67 -45.96
C TYR A 571 -1.05 -2.48 -46.90
N TYR A 572 -1.05 -1.40 -47.70
CA TYR A 572 0.03 -1.14 -48.64
C TYR A 572 1.36 -0.79 -47.95
N SER A 573 1.32 -0.09 -46.83
CA SER A 573 2.54 0.21 -46.07
C SER A 573 3.22 -1.05 -45.56
N GLN A 574 2.44 -2.04 -45.09
CA GLN A 574 2.96 -3.33 -44.59
C GLN A 574 3.42 -4.26 -45.72
N ASN A 575 2.76 -4.23 -46.88
CA ASN A 575 3.13 -5.09 -48.01
C ASN A 575 4.27 -4.53 -48.91
N LYS A 576 4.47 -3.19 -48.90
CA LYS A 576 5.60 -2.58 -49.66
C LYS A 576 6.96 -2.86 -49.00
N GLY A 577 7.04 -3.08 -47.70
CA GLY A 577 8.25 -3.45 -47.00
C GLY A 577 8.76 -4.84 -47.35
N GLY A 578 7.91 -5.78 -47.74
CA GLY A 578 8.29 -7.15 -48.10
C GLY A 578 8.92 -7.31 -49.50
N LYS A 579 8.91 -6.28 -50.33
CA LYS A 579 9.53 -6.35 -51.68
C LYS A 579 10.91 -5.70 -51.79
N GLN A 580 11.42 -5.08 -50.73
CA GLN A 580 12.77 -4.47 -50.72
C GLN A 580 13.86 -5.37 -50.12
N ASP A 581 13.51 -6.47 -49.44
CA ASP A 581 14.48 -7.41 -48.88
C ASP A 581 14.83 -8.59 -49.82
N GLU A 582 14.28 -8.61 -51.03
CA GLU A 582 14.62 -9.61 -52.09
C GLU A 582 15.43 -9.03 -53.27
N LYS A 583 16.24 -7.98 -53.01
CA LYS A 583 17.24 -7.57 -54.02
C LYS A 583 18.62 -7.46 -53.41
#